data_26350c0988e8f4f286a0b03e55548b0b
#
_entry.id   26350c0988e8f4f286a0b03e55548b0b
#
_cell.length_a   1.000
_cell.length_b   1.000
_cell.length_c   1.000
_cell.angle_alpha   90.00
_cell.angle_beta   90.00
_cell.angle_gamma   90.00
#
_symmetry.space_group_name_H-M   'P 1'
#
loop_
_entity.id
_entity.type
_entity.pdbx_description
1 polymer ?
#
loop_
_entity_poly.entity_id
_entity_poly.type
_entity_poly.pdbx_seq_one_letter_code
_entity_poly.pdbx_strand_id
1 'polypeptide(L)'
;NLAYSPEMGATAFQESLPLYLGMILVFIAGYLIIYNIFQISVTADIQFYGRLKTLGTTNRQIRRRIFGQAGRICLIGIPLGLLFGWLLGMVLVPSFLGILEGESTVSANPVIFIGSALFAWITVLLSCLRPARLAGKVSPIEALRMNDAASKSRKSRKRRRGSASLSSMAWSNLGRN
;
A
#
# COMPACT_ATOMS: atom_id res chain seq x y z
N ASN A 1 -32.22 30.43 -26.24
CA ASN A 1 -32.87 29.30 -25.53
C ASN A 1 -32.06 28.02 -25.80
N LEU A 2 -31.04 27.79 -25.01
CA LEU A 2 -30.38 26.50 -24.89
C LEU A 2 -31.35 25.60 -24.13
N ALA A 3 -32.21 24.89 -24.86
CA ALA A 3 -33.02 23.83 -24.28
C ALA A 3 -32.08 22.74 -23.79
N TYR A 4 -31.87 22.72 -22.49
CA TYR A 4 -31.19 21.63 -21.79
C TYR A 4 -32.11 20.39 -21.90
N SER A 5 -31.88 19.59 -22.95
CA SER A 5 -32.64 18.37 -23.10
C SER A 5 -32.13 17.35 -22.06
N PRO A 6 -33.01 16.78 -21.23
CA PRO A 6 -32.61 15.80 -20.20
C PRO A 6 -31.92 14.58 -20.81
N GLU A 7 -32.13 14.29 -22.08
CA GLU A 7 -31.46 13.21 -22.83
C GLU A 7 -29.94 13.46 -23.02
N MET A 8 -29.53 14.73 -23.18
CA MET A 8 -28.11 15.10 -23.31
C MET A 8 -27.33 14.89 -22.01
N GLY A 9 -27.99 15.06 -20.86
CA GLY A 9 -27.41 14.77 -19.56
C GLY A 9 -27.26 13.26 -19.30
N ALA A 10 -28.21 12.46 -19.73
CA ALA A 10 -28.18 11.01 -19.57
C ALA A 10 -27.10 10.34 -20.47
N THR A 11 -26.93 10.78 -21.70
CA THR A 11 -25.89 10.27 -22.60
C THR A 11 -24.49 10.67 -22.13
N ALA A 12 -24.28 11.91 -21.71
CA ALA A 12 -23.01 12.37 -21.15
C ALA A 12 -22.64 11.63 -19.85
N PHE A 13 -23.63 11.27 -19.03
CA PHE A 13 -23.41 10.47 -17.83
C PHE A 13 -23.02 9.03 -18.18
N GLN A 14 -23.70 8.40 -19.17
CA GLN A 14 -23.35 7.04 -19.62
C GLN A 14 -21.96 6.98 -20.23
N GLU A 15 -21.55 7.99 -21.01
CA GLU A 15 -20.20 8.08 -21.59
C GLU A 15 -19.11 8.28 -20.54
N SER A 16 -19.40 9.04 -19.47
CA SER A 16 -18.44 9.30 -18.39
C SER A 16 -18.36 8.17 -17.34
N LEU A 17 -19.36 7.30 -17.27
CA LEU A 17 -19.46 6.23 -16.25
C LEU A 17 -18.28 5.25 -16.29
N PRO A 18 -17.81 4.72 -17.44
CA PRO A 18 -16.64 3.85 -17.50
C PRO A 18 -15.37 4.54 -17.02
N LEU A 19 -15.25 5.84 -17.26
CA LEU A 19 -14.10 6.65 -16.81
C LEU A 19 -14.07 6.80 -15.31
N TYR A 20 -15.22 7.07 -14.67
CA TYR A 20 -15.34 7.12 -13.21
C TYR A 20 -15.08 5.75 -12.56
N LEU A 21 -15.60 4.67 -13.15
CA LEU A 21 -15.35 3.31 -12.67
C LEU A 21 -13.86 2.96 -12.75
N GLY A 22 -13.19 3.31 -13.86
CA GLY A 22 -11.74 3.14 -14.01
C GLY A 22 -10.96 3.91 -12.95
N MET A 23 -11.34 5.16 -12.69
CA MET A 23 -10.69 5.99 -11.67
C MET A 23 -10.85 5.40 -10.26
N ILE A 24 -12.05 4.92 -9.91
CA ILE A 24 -12.31 4.25 -8.63
C ILE A 24 -11.48 2.96 -8.51
N LEU A 25 -11.40 2.17 -9.57
CA LEU A 25 -10.63 0.93 -9.58
C LEU A 25 -9.14 1.19 -9.36
N VAL A 26 -8.55 2.16 -10.04
CA VAL A 26 -7.17 2.58 -9.85
C VAL A 26 -6.93 3.09 -8.43
N PHE A 27 -7.87 3.86 -7.88
CA PHE A 27 -7.81 4.32 -6.50
C PHE A 27 -7.78 3.16 -5.51
N ILE A 28 -8.68 2.19 -5.66
CA ILE A 28 -8.76 1.01 -4.79
C ILE A 28 -7.48 0.17 -4.90
N ALA A 29 -6.99 -0.06 -6.11
CA ALA A 29 -5.75 -0.80 -6.35
C ALA A 29 -4.54 -0.12 -5.68
N GLY A 30 -4.38 1.18 -5.91
CA GLY A 30 -3.32 1.97 -5.28
C GLY A 30 -3.42 1.98 -3.75
N TYR A 31 -4.63 2.18 -3.23
CA TYR A 31 -4.88 2.10 -1.79
C TYR A 31 -4.47 0.75 -1.21
N LEU A 32 -4.86 -0.37 -1.84
CA LEU A 32 -4.56 -1.71 -1.36
C LEU A 32 -3.05 -2.02 -1.39
N ILE A 33 -2.36 -1.63 -2.46
CA ILE A 33 -0.92 -1.82 -2.59
C ILE A 33 -0.18 -1.06 -1.48
N ILE A 34 -0.48 0.22 -1.33
CA ILE A 34 0.15 1.06 -0.30
C ILE A 34 -0.18 0.53 1.10
N TYR A 35 -1.44 0.17 1.33
CA TYR A 35 -1.87 -0.42 2.60
C TYR A 35 -1.10 -1.71 2.93
N ASN A 36 -0.96 -2.63 1.98
CA ASN A 36 -0.25 -3.90 2.18
C ASN A 36 1.23 -3.68 2.49
N ILE A 37 1.91 -2.78 1.76
CA ILE A 37 3.32 -2.45 1.98
C ILE A 37 3.52 -1.88 3.40
N PHE A 38 2.68 -0.92 3.80
CA PHE A 38 2.76 -0.34 5.15
C PHE A 38 2.39 -1.34 6.23
N GLN A 39 1.42 -2.22 5.98
CA GLN A 39 1.03 -3.28 6.91
C GLN A 39 2.22 -4.22 7.18
N ILE A 40 2.90 -4.67 6.13
CA ILE A 40 4.07 -5.55 6.24
C ILE A 40 5.21 -4.83 6.97
N SER A 41 5.51 -3.60 6.58
CA SER A 41 6.57 -2.79 7.20
C SER A 41 6.31 -2.57 8.70
N VAL A 42 5.10 -2.15 9.06
CA VAL A 42 4.73 -1.92 10.46
C VAL A 42 4.77 -3.23 11.26
N THR A 43 4.31 -4.34 10.66
CA THR A 43 4.33 -5.65 11.34
C THR A 43 5.76 -6.13 11.59
N ALA A 44 6.68 -5.88 10.66
CA ALA A 44 8.10 -6.18 10.84
C ALA A 44 8.72 -5.36 11.98
N ASP A 45 8.30 -4.11 12.13
CA ASP A 45 8.83 -3.19 13.11
C ASP A 45 8.10 -3.23 14.48
N ILE A 46 7.12 -4.10 14.66
CA ILE A 46 6.33 -4.21 15.90
C ILE A 46 7.23 -4.36 17.14
N GLN A 47 8.29 -5.17 17.03
CA GLN A 47 9.23 -5.38 18.11
C GLN A 47 9.99 -4.09 18.49
N PHE A 48 10.40 -3.33 17.48
CA PHE A 48 11.04 -2.03 17.65
C PHE A 48 10.09 -1.04 18.36
N TYR A 49 8.85 -0.97 17.93
CA TYR A 49 7.84 -0.11 18.57
C TYR A 49 7.50 -0.57 20.00
N GLY A 50 7.50 -1.88 20.26
CA GLY A 50 7.34 -2.44 21.60
C GLY A 50 8.46 -1.99 22.54
N ARG A 51 9.72 -2.07 22.09
CA ARG A 51 10.89 -1.57 22.87
C ARG A 51 10.84 -0.06 23.09
N LEU A 52 10.41 0.72 22.11
CA LEU A 52 10.23 2.16 22.27
C LEU A 52 9.20 2.48 23.37
N LYS A 53 8.15 1.68 23.47
CA LYS A 53 7.12 1.84 24.51
C LYS A 53 7.62 1.52 25.91
N THR A 54 8.53 0.57 26.08
CA THR A 54 9.15 0.31 27.39
C THR A 54 10.01 1.49 27.86
N LEU A 55 10.54 2.28 26.91
CA LEU A 55 11.26 3.53 27.17
C LEU A 55 10.33 4.74 27.37
N GLY A 56 9.00 4.52 27.42
CA GLY A 56 8.02 5.56 27.71
C GLY A 56 7.49 6.33 26.51
N THR A 57 7.74 5.86 25.26
CA THR A 57 7.15 6.51 24.08
C THR A 57 5.64 6.33 24.01
N THR A 58 4.93 7.43 23.72
CA THR A 58 3.47 7.43 23.59
C THR A 58 3.02 6.96 22.21
N ASN A 59 1.80 6.39 22.15
CA ASN A 59 1.17 5.96 20.89
C ASN A 59 1.12 7.08 19.85
N ARG A 60 0.99 8.33 20.31
CA ARG A 60 0.93 9.51 19.42
C ARG A 60 2.28 9.78 18.76
N GLN A 61 3.38 9.59 19.48
CA GLN A 61 4.75 9.78 18.95
C GLN A 61 5.06 8.73 17.87
N ILE A 62 4.71 7.45 18.11
CA ILE A 62 4.88 6.37 17.13
C ILE A 62 4.11 6.67 15.86
N ARG A 63 2.83 7.02 15.98
CA ARG A 63 2.00 7.40 14.84
C ARG A 63 2.56 8.59 14.07
N ARG A 64 3.00 9.64 14.77
CA ARG A 64 3.61 10.82 14.14
C ARG A 64 4.88 10.46 13.36
N ARG A 65 5.68 9.51 13.83
CA ARG A 65 6.84 9.01 13.10
C ARG A 65 6.45 8.32 11.80
N ILE A 66 5.46 7.44 11.82
CA ILE A 66 4.98 6.71 10.63
C ILE A 66 4.42 7.69 9.60
N PHE A 67 3.58 8.65 10.01
CA PHE A 67 3.07 9.69 9.10
C PHE A 67 4.18 10.61 8.58
N GLY A 68 5.18 10.95 9.39
CA GLY A 68 6.33 11.73 8.96
C GLY A 68 7.20 11.00 7.93
N GLN A 69 7.37 9.69 8.08
CA GLN A 69 8.06 8.86 7.09
C GLN A 69 7.27 8.76 5.78
N ALA A 70 5.97 8.49 5.86
CA ALA A 70 5.09 8.47 4.70
C ALA A 70 5.10 9.81 3.96
N GLY A 71 5.04 10.94 4.69
CA GLY A 71 5.09 12.29 4.11
C GLY A 71 6.38 12.58 3.35
N ARG A 72 7.54 12.15 3.88
CA ARG A 72 8.83 12.32 3.19
C ARG A 72 8.91 11.50 1.90
N ILE A 73 8.41 10.28 1.93
CA ILE A 73 8.35 9.41 0.74
C ILE A 73 7.41 10.02 -0.30
N CYS A 74 6.27 10.56 0.11
CA CYS A 74 5.33 11.25 -0.78
C CYS A 74 5.92 12.50 -1.42
N LEU A 75 6.72 13.26 -0.68
CA LEU A 75 7.34 14.48 -1.18
C LEU A 75 8.25 14.22 -2.40
N ILE A 76 8.87 13.06 -2.45
CA ILE A 76 9.72 12.63 -3.58
C ILE A 76 8.90 11.80 -4.57
N GLY A 77 8.07 10.89 -4.07
CA GLY A 77 7.31 9.94 -4.90
C GLY A 77 6.24 10.60 -5.76
N ILE A 78 5.53 11.60 -5.24
CA ILE A 78 4.47 12.29 -6.00
C ILE A 78 5.03 13.04 -7.21
N PRO A 79 6.07 13.91 -7.10
CA PRO A 79 6.65 14.57 -8.27
C PRO A 79 7.22 13.60 -9.29
N LEU A 80 7.92 12.55 -8.84
CA LEU A 80 8.42 11.53 -9.74
C LEU A 80 7.29 10.77 -10.44
N GLY A 81 6.26 10.39 -9.70
CA GLY A 81 5.08 9.72 -10.25
C GLY A 81 4.33 10.57 -11.28
N LEU A 82 4.18 11.87 -11.02
CA LEU A 82 3.57 12.81 -11.98
C LEU A 82 4.42 12.97 -13.24
N LEU A 83 5.74 13.07 -13.10
CA LEU A 83 6.65 13.20 -14.22
C LEU A 83 6.62 11.94 -15.11
N PHE A 84 6.72 10.76 -14.51
CA PHE A 84 6.61 9.51 -15.24
C PHE A 84 5.22 9.29 -15.85
N GLY A 85 4.16 9.64 -15.11
CA GLY A 85 2.79 9.57 -15.61
C GLY A 85 2.56 10.47 -16.81
N TRP A 86 3.12 11.68 -16.80
CA TRP A 86 3.05 12.61 -17.93
C TRP A 86 3.84 12.10 -19.16
N LEU A 87 5.07 11.61 -18.94
CA LEU A 87 5.89 11.03 -20.02
C LEU A 87 5.20 9.81 -20.66
N LEU A 88 4.69 8.91 -19.83
CA LEU A 88 3.93 7.75 -20.31
C LEU A 88 2.65 8.17 -21.04
N GLY A 89 1.96 9.20 -20.54
CA GLY A 89 0.80 9.75 -21.19
C GLY A 89 1.09 10.26 -22.60
N MET A 90 2.21 10.96 -22.80
CA MET A 90 2.63 11.45 -24.11
C MET A 90 2.84 10.31 -25.14
N VAL A 91 3.27 9.13 -24.68
CA VAL A 91 3.52 7.98 -25.55
C VAL A 91 2.26 7.12 -25.76
N LEU A 92 1.54 6.87 -24.65
CA LEU A 92 0.39 5.96 -24.66
C LEU A 92 -0.87 6.59 -25.28
N VAL A 93 -1.14 7.86 -24.98
CA VAL A 93 -2.38 8.52 -25.44
C VAL A 93 -2.47 8.54 -26.99
N PRO A 94 -1.44 8.99 -27.73
CA PRO A 94 -1.52 8.93 -29.20
C PRO A 94 -1.52 7.49 -29.73
N SER A 95 -0.87 6.55 -29.05
CA SER A 95 -0.83 5.15 -29.49
C SER A 95 -2.17 4.44 -29.38
N PHE A 96 -2.97 4.76 -28.35
CA PHE A 96 -4.29 4.15 -28.12
C PHE A 96 -5.43 4.95 -28.76
N LEU A 97 -5.38 6.27 -28.73
CA LEU A 97 -6.41 7.15 -29.26
C LEU A 97 -6.19 7.54 -30.72
N GLY A 98 -4.97 7.42 -31.25
CA GLY A 98 -4.67 7.59 -32.66
C GLY A 98 -5.37 6.59 -33.58
N ILE A 99 -5.93 5.51 -33.01
CA ILE A 99 -6.82 4.55 -33.69
C ILE A 99 -8.26 5.08 -33.76
N LEU A 100 -8.63 6.06 -32.94
CA LEU A 100 -9.94 6.67 -32.84
C LEU A 100 -9.80 8.15 -33.23
N GLU A 101 -9.77 8.45 -34.53
CA GLU A 101 -9.73 9.76 -35.19
C GLU A 101 -9.93 10.97 -34.27
N GLY A 102 -8.85 11.62 -33.83
CA GLY A 102 -8.88 12.86 -33.07
C GLY A 102 -7.50 13.30 -32.63
N GLU A 103 -7.15 14.57 -32.81
CA GLU A 103 -5.93 15.17 -32.25
C GLU A 103 -5.96 15.14 -30.72
N SER A 104 -5.51 14.04 -30.12
CA SER A 104 -5.41 13.89 -28.67
C SER A 104 -4.10 14.50 -28.18
N THR A 105 -4.14 15.78 -27.85
CA THR A 105 -3.03 16.45 -27.19
C THR A 105 -3.07 16.19 -25.69
N VAL A 106 -1.98 15.68 -25.12
CA VAL A 106 -1.84 15.55 -23.67
C VAL A 106 -1.72 16.95 -23.09
N SER A 107 -2.77 17.40 -22.44
CA SER A 107 -2.80 18.73 -21.84
C SER A 107 -1.88 18.81 -20.61
N ALA A 108 -0.94 19.74 -20.62
CA ALA A 108 -0.07 20.07 -19.49
C ALA A 108 -0.74 21.11 -18.55
N ASN A 109 -2.03 20.95 -18.30
CA ASN A 109 -2.76 21.90 -17.43
C ASN A 109 -2.31 21.73 -15.95
N PRO A 110 -1.78 22.78 -15.30
CA PRO A 110 -1.30 22.70 -13.91
C PRO A 110 -2.39 22.31 -12.91
N VAL A 111 -3.65 22.55 -13.21
CA VAL A 111 -4.79 22.15 -12.35
C VAL A 111 -4.89 20.64 -12.26
N ILE A 112 -4.63 19.91 -13.35
CA ILE A 112 -4.64 18.45 -13.39
C ILE A 112 -3.50 17.91 -12.53
N PHE A 113 -2.31 18.49 -12.62
CA PHE A 113 -1.14 18.10 -11.83
C PHE A 113 -1.36 18.32 -10.33
N ILE A 114 -1.90 19.47 -9.95
CA ILE A 114 -2.22 19.78 -8.55
C ILE A 114 -3.31 18.85 -8.02
N GLY A 115 -4.36 18.63 -8.80
CA GLY A 115 -5.44 17.70 -8.45
C GLY A 115 -4.95 16.28 -8.26
N SER A 116 -4.12 15.78 -9.16
CA SER A 116 -3.52 14.43 -9.08
C SER A 116 -2.56 14.29 -7.89
N ALA A 117 -1.75 15.33 -7.60
CA ALA A 117 -0.88 15.36 -6.44
C ALA A 117 -1.67 15.29 -5.13
N LEU A 118 -2.72 16.09 -5.03
CA LEU A 118 -3.58 16.13 -3.85
C LEU A 118 -4.34 14.81 -3.66
N PHE A 119 -4.83 14.23 -4.73
CA PHE A 119 -5.47 12.92 -4.73
C PHE A 119 -4.51 11.82 -4.25
N ALA A 120 -3.29 11.78 -4.79
CA ALA A 120 -2.25 10.85 -4.37
C ALA A 120 -1.90 11.02 -2.89
N TRP A 121 -1.76 12.27 -2.43
CA TRP A 121 -1.48 12.58 -1.03
C TRP A 121 -2.58 12.06 -0.10
N ILE A 122 -3.84 12.30 -0.42
CA ILE A 122 -4.99 11.82 0.36
C ILE A 122 -5.00 10.28 0.40
N THR A 123 -4.77 9.64 -0.75
CA THR A 123 -4.71 8.17 -0.86
C THR A 123 -3.67 7.57 0.08
N VAL A 124 -2.47 8.12 0.11
CA VAL A 124 -1.39 7.65 1.00
C VAL A 124 -1.74 7.87 2.45
N LEU A 125 -2.28 9.03 2.81
CA LEU A 125 -2.70 9.32 4.20
C LEU A 125 -3.75 8.31 4.68
N LEU A 126 -4.77 8.04 3.86
CA LEU A 126 -5.82 7.06 4.17
C LEU A 126 -5.25 5.64 4.31
N SER A 127 -4.35 5.24 3.41
CA SER A 127 -3.71 3.92 3.42
C SER A 127 -2.86 3.71 4.68
N CYS A 128 -2.18 4.74 5.16
CA CYS A 128 -1.33 4.68 6.35
C CYS A 128 -2.10 4.74 7.68
N LEU A 129 -3.38 5.14 7.68
CA LEU A 129 -4.16 5.31 8.90
C LEU A 129 -4.30 4.02 9.72
N ARG A 130 -4.65 2.91 9.09
CA ARG A 130 -4.84 1.61 9.75
C ARG A 130 -3.53 1.05 10.31
N PRO A 131 -2.45 0.90 9.51
CA PRO A 131 -1.18 0.39 10.02
C PRO A 131 -0.58 1.30 11.11
N ALA A 132 -0.69 2.62 10.98
CA ALA A 132 -0.23 3.54 12.01
C ALA A 132 -1.01 3.42 13.35
N ARG A 133 -2.30 3.13 13.29
CA ARG A 133 -3.10 2.85 14.49
C ARG A 133 -2.70 1.52 15.12
N LEU A 134 -2.43 0.50 14.31
CA LEU A 134 -2.00 -0.81 14.77
C LEU A 134 -0.66 -0.71 15.51
N ALA A 135 0.34 -0.07 14.91
CA ALA A 135 1.64 0.19 15.54
C ALA A 135 1.53 0.90 16.90
N GLY A 136 0.62 1.88 17.00
CA GLY A 136 0.37 2.58 18.27
C GLY A 136 -0.31 1.74 19.34
N LYS A 137 -1.06 0.69 18.98
CA LYS A 137 -1.81 -0.15 19.94
C LYS A 137 -0.99 -1.32 20.51
N VAL A 138 0.14 -1.68 19.90
CA VAL A 138 0.93 -2.82 20.33
C VAL A 138 1.37 -2.66 21.78
N SER A 139 1.08 -3.67 22.61
CA SER A 139 1.56 -3.75 23.98
C SER A 139 3.03 -4.18 24.02
N PRO A 140 3.86 -3.66 24.94
CA PRO A 140 5.24 -4.12 25.11
C PRO A 140 5.36 -5.62 25.36
N ILE A 141 4.42 -6.18 26.12
CA ILE A 141 4.38 -7.61 26.45
C ILE A 141 4.04 -8.45 25.21
N GLU A 142 3.14 -7.98 24.37
CA GLU A 142 2.73 -8.65 23.14
C GLU A 142 3.84 -8.65 22.09
N ALA A 143 4.62 -7.56 21.99
CA ALA A 143 5.78 -7.47 21.14
C ALA A 143 6.89 -8.46 21.54
N LEU A 144 7.09 -8.71 22.83
CA LEU A 144 8.03 -9.70 23.36
C LEU A 144 7.54 -11.15 23.10
N ARG A 145 6.24 -11.42 23.31
CA ARG A 145 5.64 -12.74 23.03
C ARG A 145 5.70 -13.15 21.56
N MET A 146 5.53 -12.20 20.65
CA MET A 146 5.68 -12.45 19.21
C MET A 146 7.11 -12.91 18.86
N ASN A 147 8.12 -12.41 19.59
CA ASN A 147 9.51 -12.85 19.40
C ASN A 147 9.73 -14.30 19.80
N ASP A 148 9.15 -14.72 20.92
CA ASP A 148 9.25 -16.11 21.38
C ASP A 148 8.53 -17.10 20.45
N ALA A 149 7.38 -16.71 19.91
CA ALA A 149 6.64 -17.51 18.93
C ALA A 149 7.40 -17.63 17.60
N ALA A 150 7.97 -16.51 17.10
CA ALA A 150 8.79 -16.51 15.88
C ALA A 150 10.08 -17.30 16.05
N SER A 151 10.72 -17.21 17.22
CA SER A 151 11.92 -17.97 17.57
C SER A 151 11.63 -19.47 17.67
N LYS A 152 10.52 -19.86 18.29
CA LYS A 152 10.08 -21.26 18.38
C LYS A 152 9.73 -21.84 17.01
N SER A 153 9.06 -21.07 16.17
CA SER A 153 8.74 -21.47 14.77
C SER A 153 10.01 -21.65 13.94
N ARG A 154 11.01 -20.78 14.09
CA ARG A 154 12.29 -20.87 13.37
C ARG A 154 13.13 -22.07 13.84
N LYS A 155 13.16 -22.37 15.14
CA LYS A 155 13.81 -23.57 15.68
C LYS A 155 13.11 -24.86 15.24
N SER A 156 11.78 -24.88 15.22
CA SER A 156 10.99 -26.03 14.74
C SER A 156 11.21 -26.29 13.24
N ARG A 157 11.28 -25.22 12.42
CA ARG A 157 11.51 -25.33 10.98
C ARG A 157 12.95 -25.74 10.63
N LYS A 158 13.94 -25.36 11.45
CA LYS A 158 15.34 -25.79 11.28
C LYS A 158 15.52 -27.26 11.67
N ARG A 159 14.76 -27.77 12.66
CA ARG A 159 14.73 -29.20 13.02
C ARG A 159 14.02 -30.05 11.98
N ARG A 160 13.02 -29.53 11.26
CA ARG A 160 12.32 -30.24 10.19
C ARG A 160 13.08 -30.28 8.85
N ARG A 161 14.08 -29.43 8.65
CA ARG A 161 14.91 -29.40 7.43
C ARG A 161 16.15 -30.31 7.49
N GLY A 162 16.50 -30.84 8.66
CA GLY A 162 17.41 -31.96 8.73
C GLY A 162 16.62 -33.23 8.34
N SER A 163 16.93 -33.78 7.17
CA SER A 163 16.30 -34.96 6.57
C SER A 163 15.86 -35.95 7.66
N ALA A 164 14.55 -36.07 7.85
CA ALA A 164 13.98 -37.17 8.59
C ALA A 164 14.15 -38.43 7.72
N SER A 165 15.36 -38.97 7.68
CA SER A 165 15.62 -40.29 7.14
C SER A 165 14.81 -41.28 7.97
N LEU A 166 14.10 -42.19 7.32
CA LEU A 166 13.35 -43.28 7.96
C LEU A 166 14.23 -44.04 8.98
N SER A 167 15.53 -44.13 8.73
CA SER A 167 16.53 -44.70 9.65
C SER A 167 16.70 -43.90 10.95
N SER A 168 16.64 -42.54 10.88
CA SER A 168 16.75 -41.67 12.07
C SER A 168 15.50 -41.73 12.94
N MET A 169 14.31 -41.92 12.32
CA MET A 169 13.05 -42.14 13.06
C MET A 169 13.01 -43.52 13.72
N ALA A 170 13.49 -44.56 13.03
CA ALA A 170 13.59 -45.93 13.59
C ALA A 170 14.54 -45.95 14.78
N TRP A 171 15.72 -45.31 14.67
CA TRP A 171 16.71 -45.25 15.75
C TRP A 171 16.22 -44.46 16.97
N SER A 172 15.51 -43.36 16.77
CA SER A 172 14.94 -42.59 17.88
C SER A 172 13.80 -43.32 18.61
N ASN A 173 13.13 -44.26 17.95
CA ASN A 173 12.09 -45.08 18.57
C ASN A 173 12.67 -46.28 19.35
N LEU A 174 13.80 -46.83 18.89
CA LEU A 174 14.49 -47.92 19.60
C LEU A 174 15.12 -47.48 20.94
N GLY A 175 15.56 -46.22 21.06
CA GLY A 175 16.14 -45.69 22.30
C GLY A 175 15.12 -45.26 23.36
N ARG A 176 13.84 -45.53 23.15
CA ARG A 176 12.75 -45.12 24.03
C ARG A 176 12.05 -46.26 24.77
N ASN A 177 12.53 -47.49 24.58
CA ASN A 177 12.08 -48.69 25.33
C ASN A 177 13.14 -49.16 26.33
#